data_03b081cc32990b09b51c1e6d7adff0bc
#
_entry.id   03b081cc32990b09b51c1e6d7adff0bc
#
_cell.length_a   1.000
_cell.length_b   1.000
_cell.length_c   1.000
_cell.angle_alpha   90.00
_cell.angle_beta   90.00
_cell.angle_gamma   90.00
#
_symmetry.space_group_name_H-M   'P 1'
#
loop_
_entity.id
_entity.type
_entity.pdbx_description
1 polymer ?
#
loop_
_entity_poly.entity_id
_entity_poly.type
_entity_poly.pdbx_seq_one_letter_code
_entity_poly.pdbx_strand_id
1 'polypeptide(L)'
;KANSMRIYNNGVKKLDLGSLAYVGKNGLTIEHCQSLGELNLSSLTTVDGAATISYLAIPDMEPLKKLKSVGGDLKLTTLSNVKQLDNACPELETVGGGFSLGGYSEEATVLSGFNALKTIGGTFSLSSMPGVTDITGLGSLTSVSRVSMEQLPKLEKISFLKNLKGAHFSYLSLGNVAALKEMDVTGLTIDELKLSSVPEGLL
;
A
#
# COMPACT_ATOMS: atom_id res chain seq x y z
N LYS A 1 -13.45 -13.68 -15.70
CA LYS A 1 -14.19 -12.76 -14.81
C LYS A 1 -14.78 -13.54 -13.65
N ALA A 2 -14.78 -12.95 -12.46
CA ALA A 2 -15.48 -13.44 -11.28
C ALA A 2 -16.25 -12.28 -10.63
N ASN A 3 -17.40 -12.56 -9.99
CA ASN A 3 -18.12 -11.55 -9.21
C ASN A 3 -17.49 -11.35 -7.83
N SER A 4 -16.93 -12.45 -7.28
CA SER A 4 -16.09 -12.46 -6.07
C SER A 4 -15.08 -13.59 -6.17
N MET A 5 -13.98 -13.43 -5.45
CA MET A 5 -12.98 -14.47 -5.25
C MET A 5 -12.55 -14.46 -3.78
N ARG A 6 -12.69 -15.58 -3.10
CA ARG A 6 -12.22 -15.71 -1.71
C ARG A 6 -11.44 -17.01 -1.53
N ILE A 7 -10.21 -16.87 -1.10
CA ILE A 7 -9.30 -17.96 -0.78
C ILE A 7 -8.74 -17.67 0.62
N TYR A 8 -9.00 -18.54 1.55
CA TYR A 8 -8.73 -18.28 2.96
C TYR A 8 -8.23 -19.53 3.66
N ASN A 9 -7.24 -19.35 4.56
CA ASN A 9 -6.68 -20.36 5.44
C ASN A 9 -6.44 -21.70 4.74
N ASN A 10 -5.71 -21.65 3.63
CA ASN A 10 -5.53 -22.77 2.73
C ASN A 10 -4.05 -23.15 2.67
N GLY A 11 -3.77 -24.48 2.67
CA GLY A 11 -2.43 -25.03 2.55
C GLY A 11 -1.86 -25.09 1.13
N VAL A 12 -2.53 -24.48 0.15
CA VAL A 12 -2.09 -24.46 -1.25
C VAL A 12 -0.75 -23.74 -1.39
N LYS A 13 0.17 -24.34 -2.17
CA LYS A 13 1.50 -23.75 -2.40
C LYS A 13 1.56 -22.90 -3.68
N LYS A 14 0.68 -23.23 -4.62
CA LYS A 14 0.61 -22.57 -5.93
C LYS A 14 -0.84 -22.31 -6.31
N LEU A 15 -1.13 -21.10 -6.74
CA LEU A 15 -2.45 -20.68 -7.20
C LEU A 15 -2.30 -19.94 -8.54
N ASP A 16 -2.82 -20.55 -9.60
CA ASP A 16 -2.81 -19.96 -10.92
C ASP A 16 -4.20 -19.42 -11.30
N LEU A 17 -4.30 -18.11 -11.32
CA LEU A 17 -5.46 -17.32 -11.75
C LEU A 17 -5.06 -16.39 -12.91
N GLY A 18 -4.07 -16.77 -13.70
CA GLY A 18 -3.47 -15.94 -14.75
C GLY A 18 -4.44 -15.50 -15.85
N SER A 19 -5.61 -16.14 -16.01
CA SER A 19 -6.67 -15.70 -16.92
C SER A 19 -7.74 -14.80 -16.29
N LEU A 20 -7.65 -14.53 -14.97
CA LEU A 20 -8.61 -13.69 -14.24
C LEU A 20 -8.28 -12.20 -14.46
N ALA A 21 -9.00 -11.54 -15.35
CA ALA A 21 -8.77 -10.12 -15.65
C ALA A 21 -9.61 -9.16 -14.80
N TYR A 22 -10.70 -9.63 -14.21
CA TYR A 22 -11.67 -8.77 -13.51
C TYR A 22 -12.34 -9.51 -12.36
N VAL A 23 -12.49 -8.80 -11.23
CA VAL A 23 -13.29 -9.21 -10.08
C VAL A 23 -14.33 -8.14 -9.77
N GLY A 24 -15.58 -8.55 -9.53
CA GLY A 24 -16.70 -7.65 -9.32
C GLY A 24 -16.78 -7.04 -7.92
N LYS A 25 -17.95 -6.46 -7.61
CA LYS A 25 -18.20 -5.66 -6.41
C LYS A 25 -18.03 -6.41 -5.08
N ASN A 26 -18.14 -7.74 -5.08
CA ASN A 26 -17.94 -8.52 -3.85
C ASN A 26 -16.46 -8.79 -3.55
N GLY A 27 -15.54 -8.29 -4.39
CA GLY A 27 -14.11 -8.17 -4.11
C GLY A 27 -13.28 -9.44 -4.22
N LEU A 28 -11.99 -9.27 -4.00
CA LEU A 28 -10.94 -10.28 -3.99
C LEU A 28 -10.36 -10.42 -2.59
N THR A 29 -10.33 -11.64 -2.06
CA THR A 29 -9.69 -11.96 -0.77
C THR A 29 -8.81 -13.18 -0.95
N ILE A 30 -7.52 -13.04 -0.69
CA ILE A 30 -6.55 -14.14 -0.60
C ILE A 30 -5.79 -13.92 0.71
N GLU A 31 -6.15 -14.67 1.75
CA GLU A 31 -5.65 -14.43 3.10
C GLU A 31 -5.29 -15.72 3.85
N HIS A 32 -4.33 -15.60 4.76
CA HIS A 32 -3.91 -16.67 5.66
C HIS A 32 -3.47 -17.95 4.93
N CYS A 33 -2.94 -17.83 3.71
CA CYS A 33 -2.38 -18.91 2.92
C CYS A 33 -0.86 -18.91 3.05
N GLN A 34 -0.34 -19.18 4.24
CA GLN A 34 1.09 -19.07 4.58
C GLN A 34 2.02 -20.01 3.80
N SER A 35 1.46 -21.02 3.15
CA SER A 35 2.22 -21.91 2.25
C SER A 35 2.23 -21.42 0.80
N LEU A 36 1.43 -20.41 0.44
CA LEU A 36 1.28 -19.90 -0.92
C LEU A 36 2.50 -19.07 -1.32
N GLY A 37 3.45 -19.72 -2.00
CA GLY A 37 4.66 -19.06 -2.53
C GLY A 37 4.56 -18.70 -4.01
N GLU A 38 3.62 -19.30 -4.76
CA GLU A 38 3.41 -18.99 -6.17
C GLU A 38 1.97 -18.53 -6.40
N LEU A 39 1.79 -17.26 -6.67
CA LEU A 39 0.51 -16.65 -7.02
C LEU A 39 0.59 -16.05 -8.42
N ASN A 40 -0.34 -16.40 -9.31
CA ASN A 40 -0.43 -15.81 -10.63
C ASN A 40 -1.76 -15.05 -10.77
N LEU A 41 -1.70 -13.73 -10.85
CA LEU A 41 -2.80 -12.81 -11.16
C LEU A 41 -2.43 -11.92 -12.35
N SER A 42 -1.56 -12.39 -13.23
CA SER A 42 -0.89 -11.58 -14.27
C SER A 42 -1.81 -10.90 -15.29
N SER A 43 -3.10 -11.28 -15.35
CA SER A 43 -4.10 -10.60 -16.18
C SER A 43 -5.04 -9.69 -15.38
N LEU A 44 -4.94 -9.65 -14.03
CA LEU A 44 -5.87 -8.89 -13.21
C LEU A 44 -5.65 -7.39 -13.38
N THR A 45 -6.65 -6.71 -13.89
CA THR A 45 -6.61 -5.25 -14.12
C THR A 45 -7.55 -4.48 -13.21
N THR A 46 -8.65 -5.09 -12.79
CA THR A 46 -9.72 -4.38 -12.06
C THR A 46 -10.35 -5.25 -10.99
N VAL A 47 -10.53 -4.67 -9.82
CA VAL A 47 -11.37 -5.19 -8.75
C VAL A 47 -12.37 -4.09 -8.39
N ASP A 48 -13.67 -4.28 -8.68
CA ASP A 48 -14.71 -3.26 -8.38
C ASP A 48 -15.00 -3.12 -6.88
N GLY A 49 -14.80 -4.19 -6.11
CA GLY A 49 -14.93 -4.20 -4.66
C GLY A 49 -13.59 -3.97 -3.96
N ALA A 50 -13.49 -4.41 -2.72
CA ALA A 50 -12.24 -4.42 -1.98
C ALA A 50 -11.30 -5.53 -2.46
N ALA A 51 -9.99 -5.31 -2.36
CA ALA A 51 -8.97 -6.33 -2.60
C ALA A 51 -8.10 -6.50 -1.36
N THR A 52 -8.04 -7.72 -0.83
CA THR A 52 -7.18 -8.08 0.31
C THR A 52 -6.26 -9.23 -0.07
N ILE A 53 -4.97 -8.99 0.03
CA ILE A 53 -3.92 -9.98 -0.14
C ILE A 53 -3.03 -9.88 1.09
N SER A 54 -3.11 -10.88 1.97
CA SER A 54 -2.44 -10.81 3.26
C SER A 54 -2.06 -12.18 3.81
N TYR A 55 -1.02 -12.22 4.66
CA TYR A 55 -0.53 -13.45 5.28
C TYR A 55 -0.17 -14.54 4.26
N LEU A 56 0.59 -14.16 3.22
CA LEU A 56 1.08 -15.07 2.18
C LEU A 56 2.60 -15.17 2.20
N ALA A 57 3.13 -16.26 1.61
CA ALA A 57 4.57 -16.49 1.46
C ALA A 57 5.12 -16.08 0.08
N ILE A 58 4.39 -15.27 -0.68
CA ILE A 58 4.85 -14.80 -2.01
C ILE A 58 6.15 -14.01 -1.89
N PRO A 59 7.10 -14.18 -2.84
CA PRO A 59 8.40 -13.52 -2.76
C PRO A 59 8.40 -12.07 -3.27
N ASP A 60 7.41 -11.69 -4.08
CA ASP A 60 7.32 -10.39 -4.74
C ASP A 60 5.86 -9.99 -5.04
N MET A 61 5.68 -8.82 -5.64
CA MET A 61 4.38 -8.26 -6.02
C MET A 61 4.08 -8.39 -7.52
N GLU A 62 4.88 -9.16 -8.28
CA GLU A 62 4.66 -9.41 -9.71
C GLU A 62 3.22 -9.84 -10.06
N PRO A 63 2.50 -10.60 -9.20
CA PRO A 63 1.11 -10.94 -9.45
C PRO A 63 0.20 -9.74 -9.70
N LEU A 64 0.51 -8.57 -9.16
CA LEU A 64 -0.34 -7.37 -9.22
C LEU A 64 0.13 -6.30 -10.20
N LYS A 65 1.14 -6.58 -11.01
CA LYS A 65 1.77 -5.57 -11.88
C LYS A 65 0.84 -4.94 -12.93
N LYS A 66 -0.26 -5.60 -13.29
CA LYS A 66 -1.27 -5.08 -14.23
C LYS A 66 -2.51 -4.51 -13.55
N LEU A 67 -2.56 -4.51 -12.23
CA LEU A 67 -3.71 -3.97 -11.51
C LEU A 67 -3.77 -2.45 -11.70
N LYS A 68 -4.91 -1.96 -12.22
CA LYS A 68 -5.15 -0.55 -12.54
C LYS A 68 -6.07 0.14 -11.55
N SER A 69 -7.07 -0.60 -11.07
CA SER A 69 -8.07 -0.01 -10.19
C SER A 69 -8.63 -0.99 -9.17
N VAL A 70 -8.87 -0.47 -7.97
CA VAL A 70 -9.62 -1.12 -6.90
C VAL A 70 -10.72 -0.16 -6.45
N GLY A 71 -11.99 -0.57 -6.56
CA GLY A 71 -13.13 0.30 -6.26
C GLY A 71 -13.40 0.46 -4.77
N GLY A 72 -13.00 -0.50 -3.94
CA GLY A 72 -13.06 -0.46 -2.48
C GLY A 72 -11.68 -0.28 -1.85
N ASP A 73 -11.49 -0.86 -0.66
CA ASP A 73 -10.21 -0.87 0.04
C ASP A 73 -9.20 -1.80 -0.65
N LEU A 74 -7.95 -1.40 -0.68
CA LEU A 74 -6.82 -2.25 -1.06
C LEU A 74 -5.95 -2.52 0.19
N LYS A 75 -5.79 -3.81 0.54
CA LYS A 75 -4.94 -4.25 1.65
C LYS A 75 -3.89 -5.22 1.14
N LEU A 76 -2.64 -4.83 1.26
CA LEU A 76 -1.45 -5.61 0.92
C LEU A 76 -0.58 -5.69 2.18
N THR A 77 -0.86 -6.66 3.04
CA THR A 77 -0.28 -6.67 4.39
C THR A 77 0.25 -8.05 4.79
N THR A 78 1.24 -8.06 5.66
CA THR A 78 1.86 -9.29 6.20
C THR A 78 2.36 -10.21 5.07
N LEU A 79 3.14 -9.60 4.17
CA LEU A 79 3.83 -10.24 3.06
C LEU A 79 5.33 -10.24 3.35
N SER A 80 5.72 -10.90 4.43
CA SER A 80 7.06 -10.82 5.03
C SER A 80 8.20 -11.33 4.14
N ASN A 81 7.88 -12.10 3.11
CA ASN A 81 8.88 -12.59 2.14
C ASN A 81 9.12 -11.60 0.98
N VAL A 82 8.26 -10.58 0.82
CA VAL A 82 8.45 -9.55 -0.19
C VAL A 82 9.57 -8.61 0.27
N LYS A 83 10.66 -8.60 -0.51
CA LYS A 83 11.89 -7.84 -0.23
C LYS A 83 12.01 -6.55 -1.02
N GLN A 84 11.23 -6.40 -2.07
CA GLN A 84 11.28 -5.25 -2.98
C GLN A 84 9.88 -4.74 -3.28
N LEU A 85 9.71 -3.42 -3.25
CA LEU A 85 8.44 -2.72 -3.49
C LEU A 85 8.57 -1.70 -4.64
N ASP A 86 9.63 -1.81 -5.44
CA ASP A 86 9.93 -0.89 -6.54
C ASP A 86 9.02 -1.07 -7.77
N ASN A 87 8.43 -2.25 -7.94
CA ASN A 87 7.46 -2.55 -8.99
C ASN A 87 6.19 -3.24 -8.46
N ALA A 88 5.75 -2.88 -7.27
CA ALA A 88 4.65 -3.57 -6.60
C ALA A 88 3.33 -3.54 -7.41
N CYS A 89 2.88 -2.36 -7.83
CA CYS A 89 1.68 -2.17 -8.66
C CYS A 89 1.88 -0.96 -9.59
N PRO A 90 2.75 -1.05 -10.61
CA PRO A 90 3.19 0.10 -11.40
C PRO A 90 2.07 0.73 -12.24
N GLU A 91 1.01 0.00 -12.57
CA GLU A 91 -0.14 0.48 -13.34
C GLU A 91 -1.33 0.90 -12.47
N LEU A 92 -1.24 0.81 -11.13
CA LEU A 92 -2.35 1.15 -10.24
C LEU A 92 -2.61 2.66 -10.24
N GLU A 93 -3.77 3.09 -10.72
CA GLU A 93 -4.15 4.50 -10.83
C GLU A 93 -5.09 4.95 -9.72
N THR A 94 -5.99 4.07 -9.27
CA THR A 94 -7.05 4.45 -8.31
C THR A 94 -7.33 3.38 -7.28
N VAL A 95 -7.51 3.82 -6.03
CA VAL A 95 -8.09 3.05 -4.94
C VAL A 95 -9.28 3.85 -4.40
N GLY A 96 -10.49 3.32 -4.54
CA GLY A 96 -11.71 4.03 -4.17
C GLY A 96 -11.95 4.12 -2.66
N GLY A 97 -11.43 3.17 -1.90
CA GLY A 97 -11.43 3.15 -0.44
C GLY A 97 -10.07 3.47 0.16
N GLY A 98 -9.76 2.87 1.31
CA GLY A 98 -8.44 2.97 1.94
C GLY A 98 -7.38 2.10 1.26
N PHE A 99 -6.12 2.53 1.36
CA PHE A 99 -4.98 1.77 0.89
C PHE A 99 -4.03 1.47 2.05
N SER A 100 -3.84 0.19 2.36
CA SER A 100 -3.01 -0.26 3.48
C SER A 100 -1.85 -1.12 3.01
N LEU A 101 -0.65 -0.76 3.43
CA LEU A 101 0.60 -1.49 3.24
C LEU A 101 1.24 -1.77 4.60
N GLY A 102 1.78 -2.97 4.81
CA GLY A 102 2.49 -3.25 6.05
C GLY A 102 2.93 -4.69 6.24
N GLY A 103 3.85 -4.91 7.20
CA GLY A 103 4.35 -6.24 7.53
C GLY A 103 5.21 -6.86 6.42
N TYR A 104 6.09 -6.06 5.82
CA TYR A 104 7.06 -6.50 4.81
C TYR A 104 8.42 -6.85 5.43
N SER A 105 9.30 -7.46 4.62
CA SER A 105 10.69 -7.74 5.00
C SER A 105 11.46 -6.47 5.37
N GLU A 106 12.45 -6.58 6.27
CA GLU A 106 13.41 -5.50 6.53
C GLU A 106 14.25 -5.14 5.29
N GLU A 107 14.34 -6.03 4.31
CA GLU A 107 15.03 -5.79 3.04
C GLU A 107 14.24 -4.88 2.10
N ALA A 108 12.94 -4.68 2.34
CA ALA A 108 12.09 -3.74 1.60
C ALA A 108 12.39 -2.29 2.05
N THR A 109 13.41 -1.68 1.45
CA THR A 109 13.96 -0.39 1.89
C THR A 109 13.37 0.82 1.19
N VAL A 110 12.83 0.66 -0.01
CA VAL A 110 12.24 1.76 -0.82
C VAL A 110 10.84 1.39 -1.26
N LEU A 111 9.89 2.28 -0.98
CA LEU A 111 8.52 2.18 -1.48
C LEU A 111 8.39 3.05 -2.73
N SER A 112 8.58 2.46 -3.92
CA SER A 112 8.56 3.18 -5.21
C SER A 112 7.62 2.57 -6.26
N GLY A 113 6.90 1.52 -5.94
CA GLY A 113 6.14 0.70 -6.90
C GLY A 113 4.72 1.19 -7.25
N PHE A 114 4.30 2.40 -6.85
CA PHE A 114 2.93 2.92 -7.04
C PHE A 114 2.93 4.25 -7.79
N ASN A 115 3.83 4.41 -8.75
CA ASN A 115 4.06 5.69 -9.44
C ASN A 115 2.87 6.19 -10.29
N ALA A 116 1.98 5.30 -10.72
CA ALA A 116 0.78 5.68 -11.46
C ALA A 116 -0.39 6.09 -10.55
N LEU A 117 -0.30 5.87 -9.23
CA LEU A 117 -1.41 6.08 -8.30
C LEU A 117 -1.73 7.57 -8.13
N LYS A 118 -2.95 7.96 -8.51
CA LYS A 118 -3.46 9.34 -8.52
C LYS A 118 -4.38 9.63 -7.34
N THR A 119 -5.22 8.65 -6.96
CA THR A 119 -6.27 8.88 -5.96
C THR A 119 -6.40 7.72 -4.97
N ILE A 120 -6.57 8.09 -3.70
CA ILE A 120 -6.97 7.19 -2.61
C ILE A 120 -8.20 7.83 -1.95
N GLY A 121 -9.35 7.18 -2.04
CA GLY A 121 -10.61 7.73 -1.54
C GLY A 121 -10.75 7.72 -0.02
N GLY A 122 -10.01 6.85 0.65
CA GLY A 122 -10.01 6.71 2.11
C GLY A 122 -8.66 7.04 2.75
N THR A 123 -8.28 6.26 3.74
CA THR A 123 -7.00 6.41 4.45
C THR A 123 -5.87 5.71 3.69
N PHE A 124 -4.76 6.41 3.49
CA PHE A 124 -3.48 5.79 3.15
C PHE A 124 -2.77 5.40 4.44
N SER A 125 -2.53 4.12 4.64
CA SER A 125 -1.93 3.58 5.86
C SER A 125 -0.67 2.78 5.55
N LEU A 126 0.43 3.15 6.20
CA LEU A 126 1.68 2.40 6.21
C LEU A 126 1.99 1.95 7.64
N SER A 127 2.27 0.67 7.85
CA SER A 127 2.60 0.18 9.18
C SER A 127 3.55 -1.00 9.18
N SER A 128 4.39 -1.08 10.23
CA SER A 128 5.26 -2.24 10.45
C SER A 128 6.15 -2.56 9.22
N MET A 129 6.82 -1.54 8.71
CA MET A 129 7.77 -1.65 7.59
C MET A 129 9.17 -1.22 8.06
N PRO A 130 9.88 -2.08 8.79
CA PRO A 130 11.10 -1.70 9.52
C PRO A 130 12.29 -1.35 8.62
N GLY A 131 12.26 -1.77 7.35
CA GLY A 131 13.32 -1.50 6.37
C GLY A 131 13.16 -0.19 5.62
N VAL A 132 11.94 0.36 5.51
CA VAL A 132 11.65 1.48 4.61
C VAL A 132 12.32 2.77 5.08
N THR A 133 13.12 3.36 4.19
CA THR A 133 13.84 4.62 4.42
C THR A 133 13.22 5.79 3.65
N ASP A 134 12.55 5.55 2.54
CA ASP A 134 11.93 6.58 1.71
C ASP A 134 10.65 6.07 1.02
N ILE A 135 9.72 6.99 0.79
CA ILE A 135 8.46 6.78 0.08
C ILE A 135 8.46 7.66 -1.16
N THR A 136 8.95 7.12 -2.27
CA THR A 136 9.06 7.82 -3.56
C THR A 136 7.99 7.44 -4.57
N GLY A 137 7.37 6.28 -4.41
CA GLY A 137 6.45 5.68 -5.37
C GLY A 137 5.04 6.25 -5.43
N LEU A 138 4.80 7.38 -4.79
CA LEU A 138 3.51 8.08 -4.80
C LEU A 138 3.64 9.45 -5.48
N GLY A 139 4.54 9.56 -6.44
CA GLY A 139 4.84 10.82 -7.13
C GLY A 139 3.67 11.41 -7.92
N SER A 140 2.74 10.58 -8.37
CA SER A 140 1.53 11.03 -9.10
C SER A 140 0.31 11.22 -8.20
N LEU A 141 0.43 10.98 -6.88
CA LEU A 141 -0.70 11.09 -5.98
C LEU A 141 -1.13 12.55 -5.84
N THR A 142 -2.41 12.81 -6.15
CA THR A 142 -3.00 14.16 -6.09
C THR A 142 -4.17 14.26 -5.12
N SER A 143 -4.70 13.12 -4.66
CA SER A 143 -5.85 13.11 -3.76
C SER A 143 -5.76 11.97 -2.75
N VAL A 144 -5.73 12.35 -1.48
CA VAL A 144 -5.91 11.47 -0.31
C VAL A 144 -6.39 12.33 0.84
N SER A 145 -7.38 11.88 1.61
CA SER A 145 -7.94 12.68 2.70
C SER A 145 -7.35 12.38 4.06
N ARG A 146 -6.78 11.20 4.25
CA ARG A 146 -6.22 10.74 5.53
C ARG A 146 -4.93 9.97 5.30
N VAL A 147 -3.90 10.27 6.10
CA VAL A 147 -2.62 9.57 6.06
C VAL A 147 -2.26 9.10 7.47
N SER A 148 -1.89 7.84 7.61
CA SER A 148 -1.42 7.25 8.86
C SER A 148 -0.16 6.42 8.62
N MET A 149 0.92 6.75 9.31
CA MET A 149 2.19 6.05 9.23
C MET A 149 2.64 5.65 10.64
N GLU A 150 2.85 4.36 10.84
CA GLU A 150 3.15 3.79 12.14
C GLU A 150 4.27 2.74 12.04
N GLN A 151 5.19 2.74 13.02
CA GLN A 151 6.25 1.72 13.10
C GLN A 151 7.13 1.66 11.85
N LEU A 152 7.64 2.82 11.44
CA LEU A 152 8.58 3.00 10.34
C LEU A 152 9.92 3.57 10.88
N PRO A 153 10.66 2.81 11.67
CA PRO A 153 11.79 3.35 12.48
C PRO A 153 12.96 3.86 11.64
N LYS A 154 13.09 3.43 10.39
CA LYS A 154 14.16 3.85 9.46
C LYS A 154 13.69 4.87 8.42
N LEU A 155 12.42 5.28 8.45
CA LEU A 155 11.89 6.26 7.49
C LEU A 155 12.56 7.61 7.68
N GLU A 156 13.29 8.08 6.67
CA GLU A 156 14.01 9.35 6.70
C GLU A 156 13.23 10.48 6.01
N LYS A 157 12.40 10.17 5.01
CA LYS A 157 11.73 11.17 4.17
C LYS A 157 10.30 10.74 3.79
N ILE A 158 9.43 11.73 3.64
CA ILE A 158 8.05 11.56 3.15
C ILE A 158 7.86 12.42 1.91
N SER A 159 8.60 12.10 0.85
CA SER A 159 8.74 12.96 -0.33
C SER A 159 7.44 13.19 -1.10
N PHE A 160 6.45 12.30 -1.01
CA PHE A 160 5.20 12.44 -1.76
C PHE A 160 4.30 13.58 -1.25
N LEU A 161 4.44 14.02 0.02
CA LEU A 161 3.61 15.11 0.57
C LEU A 161 3.73 16.40 -0.24
N LYS A 162 4.91 16.68 -0.80
CA LYS A 162 5.15 17.87 -1.64
C LYS A 162 4.28 17.93 -2.90
N ASN A 163 3.79 16.77 -3.38
CA ASN A 163 2.94 16.70 -4.58
C ASN A 163 1.48 17.04 -4.26
N LEU A 164 1.12 17.07 -2.97
CA LEU A 164 -0.22 17.29 -2.47
C LEU A 164 -0.47 18.74 -2.06
N LYS A 165 0.35 19.69 -2.53
CA LYS A 165 0.18 21.12 -2.25
C LYS A 165 -1.24 21.59 -2.59
N GLY A 166 -1.88 22.26 -1.64
CA GLY A 166 -3.28 22.68 -1.75
C GLY A 166 -4.29 21.59 -1.33
N ALA A 167 -3.83 20.38 -1.00
CA ALA A 167 -4.72 19.34 -0.49
C ALA A 167 -5.16 19.63 0.94
N HIS A 168 -6.34 19.12 1.27
CA HIS A 168 -6.90 19.14 2.61
C HIS A 168 -6.89 17.73 3.18
N PHE A 169 -6.13 17.55 4.28
CA PHE A 169 -6.14 16.34 5.08
C PHE A 169 -7.06 16.50 6.28
N SER A 170 -8.06 15.65 6.38
CA SER A 170 -8.83 15.55 7.63
C SER A 170 -8.00 14.94 8.76
N TYR A 171 -6.94 14.18 8.43
CA TYR A 171 -6.09 13.53 9.43
C TYR A 171 -4.72 13.17 8.86
N LEU A 172 -3.65 13.58 9.55
CA LEU A 172 -2.28 13.15 9.33
C LEU A 172 -1.69 12.63 10.64
N SER A 173 -1.31 11.35 10.68
CA SER A 173 -0.70 10.73 11.85
C SER A 173 0.65 10.12 11.53
N LEU A 174 1.64 10.40 12.36
CA LEU A 174 2.95 9.79 12.35
C LEU A 174 3.26 9.22 13.73
N GLY A 175 3.61 7.93 13.81
CA GLY A 175 3.98 7.26 15.03
C GLY A 175 5.21 6.36 14.86
N ASN A 176 6.15 6.40 15.81
CA ASN A 176 7.37 5.59 15.79
C ASN A 176 8.17 5.73 14.48
N VAL A 177 8.46 6.96 14.07
CA VAL A 177 9.25 7.34 12.88
C VAL A 177 10.56 8.01 13.30
N ALA A 178 11.33 7.35 14.17
CA ALA A 178 12.48 7.91 14.87
C ALA A 178 13.61 8.44 13.96
N ALA A 179 13.71 7.97 12.72
CA ALA A 179 14.74 8.40 11.77
C ALA A 179 14.29 9.54 10.86
N LEU A 180 13.03 10.03 10.99
CA LEU A 180 12.47 11.03 10.07
C LEU A 180 13.23 12.36 10.22
N LYS A 181 13.81 12.83 9.11
CA LYS A 181 14.62 14.06 9.04
C LYS A 181 13.84 15.25 8.50
N GLU A 182 12.90 14.99 7.61
CA GLU A 182 12.18 16.02 6.87
C GLU A 182 10.72 15.64 6.69
N MET A 183 9.81 16.59 6.94
CA MET A 183 8.41 16.50 6.61
C MET A 183 7.94 17.85 6.05
N ASP A 184 7.79 17.91 4.72
CA ASP A 184 7.29 19.13 4.07
C ASP A 184 5.76 19.11 3.99
N VAL A 185 5.13 19.86 4.86
CA VAL A 185 3.67 20.08 4.90
C VAL A 185 3.27 21.45 4.34
N THR A 186 4.20 22.14 3.66
CA THR A 186 3.97 23.48 3.13
C THR A 186 2.83 23.48 2.12
N GLY A 187 1.84 24.34 2.37
CA GLY A 187 0.66 24.47 1.50
C GLY A 187 -0.39 23.36 1.69
N LEU A 188 -0.26 22.50 2.70
CA LEU A 188 -1.31 21.58 3.11
C LEU A 188 -2.23 22.25 4.14
N THR A 189 -3.52 21.92 4.10
CA THR A 189 -4.45 22.16 5.19
C THR A 189 -4.67 20.86 5.94
N ILE A 190 -4.48 20.86 7.25
CA ILE A 190 -4.57 19.64 8.09
C ILE A 190 -5.49 19.95 9.25
N ASP A 191 -6.63 19.23 9.36
CA ASP A 191 -7.58 19.40 10.45
C ASP A 191 -7.04 18.81 11.75
N GLU A 192 -6.44 17.62 11.68
CA GLU A 192 -5.85 16.93 12.83
C GLU A 192 -4.46 16.40 12.47
N LEU A 193 -3.45 16.89 13.18
CA LEU A 193 -2.08 16.40 13.12
C LEU A 193 -1.76 15.65 14.42
N LYS A 194 -1.46 14.35 14.30
CA LYS A 194 -1.04 13.52 15.44
C LYS A 194 0.41 13.07 15.25
N LEU A 195 1.26 13.44 16.19
CA LEU A 195 2.66 13.04 16.21
C LEU A 195 2.98 12.28 17.49
N SER A 196 3.59 11.11 17.38
CA SER A 196 3.95 10.25 18.50
C SER A 196 5.29 9.58 18.23
N SER A 197 6.26 9.73 19.15
CA SER A 197 7.60 9.18 18.98
C SER A 197 8.24 9.59 17.65
N VAL A 198 8.21 10.89 17.36
CA VAL A 198 8.88 11.56 16.24
C VAL A 198 10.16 12.23 16.74
N PRO A 199 11.16 12.53 15.88
CA PRO A 199 12.38 13.25 16.27
C PRO A 199 12.06 14.67 16.79
N GLU A 200 12.86 15.15 17.74
CA GLU A 200 12.83 16.56 18.16
C GLU A 200 13.22 17.47 16.99
N GLY A 201 12.50 18.59 16.83
CA GLY A 201 12.79 19.57 15.78
C GLY A 201 12.33 19.19 14.36
N LEU A 202 11.44 18.22 14.22
CA LEU A 202 10.87 17.82 12.92
C LEU A 202 10.00 18.90 12.26
N LEU A 203 9.40 19.80 13.03
CA LEU A 203 8.49 20.88 12.60
C LEU A 203 9.14 22.26 12.82
#